data_eb174db670aecdf8c5bc5b342ff6775d
#
_entry.id   eb174db670aecdf8c5bc5b342ff6775d
#
_cell.length_a   1.000
_cell.length_b   1.000
_cell.length_c   1.000
_cell.angle_alpha   90.00
_cell.angle_beta   90.00
_cell.angle_gamma   90.00
#
_symmetry.space_group_name_H-M   'P 1'
#
loop_
_entity.id
_entity.type
_entity.pdbx_description
1 polymer ?
#
loop_
_entity_poly.entity_id
_entity_poly.type
_entity_poly.pdbx_seq_one_letter_code
_entity_poly.pdbx_strand_id
1 'polypeptide(L)'
;ELEAIQLTAAHEYQHAVQFGYDGYEKAWLFEATATEMEEQIYDGINDCHTWLPSWFAEPQKSIDHPSEHWYGSFILPQYIFEHLGGGLTLKRIWEKSVLDDSYYGDFSHQAISLALTNEGSSFSDALNKMVIANRILSSSNNAGVFSYEEADIFPVNGPATYQTITYNSGTDQSVTSTNLNRFASQYTRVNTSDPVVVNLTNNSGPAEDLNMHAIISYSNNSWTIYSGNSINVDPTGSSTIYLAVVSQDTSADNW
;
A
#
# COMPACT_ATOMS: atom_id res chain seq x y z
N GLU A 1 6.81 -30.00 -0.67
CA GLU A 1 7.72 -30.08 0.51
C GLU A 1 9.05 -29.34 0.28
N LEU A 2 9.71 -29.49 -0.90
CA LEU A 2 10.98 -28.80 -1.16
C LEU A 2 10.80 -27.28 -1.24
N GLU A 3 9.80 -26.82 -1.97
CA GLU A 3 9.46 -25.38 -2.11
C GLU A 3 9.22 -24.73 -0.76
N ALA A 4 8.40 -25.33 0.10
CA ALA A 4 8.16 -24.80 1.45
C ALA A 4 9.45 -24.70 2.28
N ILE A 5 10.37 -25.66 2.16
CA ILE A 5 11.68 -25.59 2.85
C ILE A 5 12.53 -24.45 2.28
N GLN A 6 12.51 -24.25 0.97
CA GLN A 6 13.26 -23.19 0.31
C GLN A 6 12.78 -21.82 0.76
N LEU A 7 11.46 -21.57 0.74
CA LEU A 7 10.87 -20.32 1.19
C LEU A 7 11.12 -20.07 2.67
N THR A 8 10.84 -21.06 3.54
CA THR A 8 11.14 -20.93 4.97
C THR A 8 12.63 -20.62 5.21
N ALA A 9 13.54 -21.27 4.46
CA ALA A 9 14.96 -21.00 4.61
C ALA A 9 15.33 -19.56 4.18
N ALA A 10 14.72 -19.02 3.12
CA ALA A 10 14.92 -17.63 2.70
C ALA A 10 14.40 -16.66 3.75
N HIS A 11 13.17 -16.90 4.24
CA HIS A 11 12.52 -16.12 5.28
C HIS A 11 13.36 -16.04 6.57
N GLU A 12 13.71 -17.20 7.12
CA GLU A 12 14.51 -17.29 8.35
C GLU A 12 15.94 -16.72 8.18
N TYR A 13 16.52 -16.91 7.01
CA TYR A 13 17.81 -16.30 6.71
C TYR A 13 17.73 -14.77 6.68
N GLN A 14 16.63 -14.23 6.14
CA GLN A 14 16.40 -12.80 6.14
C GLN A 14 16.27 -12.26 7.59
N HIS A 15 15.60 -12.99 8.49
CA HIS A 15 15.57 -12.63 9.91
C HIS A 15 16.96 -12.58 10.53
N ALA A 16 17.83 -13.53 10.21
CA ALA A 16 19.22 -13.50 10.69
C ALA A 16 19.98 -12.27 10.20
N VAL A 17 19.73 -11.81 8.96
CA VAL A 17 20.31 -10.57 8.43
C VAL A 17 19.73 -9.34 9.15
N GLN A 18 18.43 -9.27 9.35
CA GLN A 18 17.73 -8.18 10.03
C GLN A 18 18.23 -8.01 11.47
N PHE A 19 18.37 -9.09 12.21
CA PHE A 19 18.96 -9.08 13.58
C PHE A 19 20.40 -8.57 13.61
N GLY A 20 21.11 -8.64 12.50
CA GLY A 20 22.46 -8.05 12.37
C GLY A 20 22.43 -6.52 12.25
N TYR A 21 21.28 -5.95 11.87
CA TYR A 21 21.06 -4.50 11.82
C TYR A 21 20.39 -3.98 13.09
N ASP A 22 19.13 -4.38 13.33
CA ASP A 22 18.33 -3.97 14.48
C ASP A 22 17.38 -5.08 14.94
N GLY A 23 17.64 -5.66 16.10
CA GLY A 23 16.80 -6.70 16.68
C GLY A 23 15.57 -6.16 17.45
N TYR A 24 15.39 -4.84 17.52
CA TYR A 24 14.31 -4.19 18.27
C TYR A 24 13.29 -3.47 17.37
N GLU A 25 13.50 -3.52 16.06
CA GLU A 25 12.55 -2.96 15.10
C GLU A 25 11.18 -3.65 15.20
N LYS A 26 10.14 -3.03 14.66
CA LYS A 26 8.78 -3.56 14.72
C LYS A 26 8.62 -4.85 13.93
N ALA A 27 7.90 -5.81 14.52
CA ALA A 27 7.69 -7.13 13.96
C ALA A 27 7.09 -7.10 12.55
N TRP A 28 6.20 -6.14 12.24
CA TRP A 28 5.64 -6.04 10.90
C TRP A 28 6.70 -5.82 9.81
N LEU A 29 7.73 -5.01 10.10
CA LEU A 29 8.81 -4.77 9.13
C LEU A 29 9.70 -6.00 8.97
N PHE A 30 9.92 -6.75 10.07
CA PHE A 30 10.59 -8.03 10.02
C PHE A 30 9.86 -8.98 9.08
N GLU A 31 8.57 -9.22 9.32
CA GLU A 31 7.79 -10.18 8.55
C GLU A 31 7.56 -9.74 7.11
N ALA A 32 7.20 -8.48 6.90
CA ALA A 32 6.95 -7.97 5.55
C ALA A 32 8.20 -8.05 4.65
N THR A 33 9.37 -7.69 5.18
CA THR A 33 10.60 -7.76 4.37
C THR A 33 11.19 -9.16 4.29
N ALA A 34 10.90 -10.07 5.23
CA ALA A 34 11.28 -11.47 5.10
C ALA A 34 10.40 -12.18 4.05
N THR A 35 9.10 -11.92 4.05
CA THR A 35 8.16 -12.44 3.03
C THR A 35 8.52 -11.94 1.63
N GLU A 36 8.89 -10.65 1.49
CA GLU A 36 9.38 -10.12 0.23
C GLU A 36 10.65 -10.83 -0.25
N MET A 37 11.54 -11.20 0.65
CA MET A 37 12.77 -11.92 0.29
C MET A 37 12.52 -13.37 -0.16
N GLU A 38 11.41 -13.99 0.24
CA GLU A 38 10.97 -15.26 -0.34
C GLU A 38 10.75 -15.13 -1.84
N GLU A 39 10.01 -14.08 -2.24
CA GLU A 39 9.74 -13.73 -3.62
C GLU A 39 11.04 -13.45 -4.40
N GLN A 40 11.90 -12.60 -3.86
CA GLN A 40 13.13 -12.20 -4.54
C GLN A 40 14.16 -13.33 -4.71
N ILE A 41 14.15 -14.34 -3.86
CA ILE A 41 15.08 -15.47 -3.93
C ILE A 41 14.50 -16.63 -4.75
N TYR A 42 13.19 -16.82 -4.68
CA TYR A 42 12.50 -17.93 -5.31
C TYR A 42 11.26 -17.46 -6.10
N ASP A 43 11.47 -16.48 -6.95
CA ASP A 43 10.52 -15.80 -7.85
C ASP A 43 9.44 -16.71 -8.50
N GLY A 44 9.75 -17.96 -8.75
CA GLY A 44 8.77 -18.92 -9.29
C GLY A 44 7.93 -19.64 -8.23
N ILE A 45 8.02 -19.30 -6.94
CA ILE A 45 7.29 -19.93 -5.85
C ILE A 45 6.43 -18.86 -5.13
N ASN A 46 5.27 -18.58 -5.65
CA ASN A 46 4.40 -17.46 -5.27
C ASN A 46 3.58 -17.74 -3.99
N ASP A 47 4.19 -18.35 -2.97
CA ASP A 47 3.49 -18.68 -1.72
C ASP A 47 3.11 -17.42 -0.92
N CYS A 48 3.91 -16.36 -1.01
CA CYS A 48 3.64 -15.05 -0.44
C CYS A 48 2.29 -14.48 -0.90
N HIS A 49 1.86 -14.80 -2.13
CA HIS A 49 0.55 -14.36 -2.65
C HIS A 49 -0.64 -14.92 -1.85
N THR A 50 -0.46 -15.98 -1.07
CA THR A 50 -1.50 -16.53 -0.19
C THR A 50 -1.96 -15.55 0.90
N TRP A 51 -1.14 -14.56 1.25
CA TRP A 51 -1.47 -13.52 2.22
C TRP A 51 -2.31 -12.37 1.63
N LEU A 52 -2.26 -12.17 0.30
CA LEU A 52 -2.94 -11.06 -0.37
C LEU A 52 -4.46 -11.05 -0.21
N PRO A 53 -5.19 -12.20 -0.26
CA PRO A 53 -6.65 -12.18 -0.10
C PRO A 53 -7.11 -11.59 1.23
N SER A 54 -6.46 -11.95 2.34
CA SER A 54 -6.80 -11.42 3.66
C SER A 54 -6.41 -9.95 3.79
N TRP A 55 -5.24 -9.58 3.27
CA TRP A 55 -4.74 -8.21 3.30
C TRP A 55 -5.61 -7.25 2.46
N PHE A 56 -5.95 -7.65 1.22
CA PHE A 56 -6.82 -6.88 0.34
C PHE A 56 -8.29 -6.82 0.80
N ALA A 57 -8.74 -7.77 1.64
CA ALA A 57 -10.07 -7.73 2.23
C ALA A 57 -10.22 -6.67 3.32
N GLU A 58 -9.12 -6.22 3.94
CA GLU A 58 -9.13 -5.31 5.08
C GLU A 58 -8.20 -4.09 4.89
N PRO A 59 -8.32 -3.35 3.76
CA PRO A 59 -7.39 -2.26 3.44
C PRO A 59 -7.44 -1.09 4.43
N GLN A 60 -8.47 -1.02 5.28
CA GLN A 60 -8.62 -0.04 6.35
C GLN A 60 -7.78 -0.35 7.59
N LYS A 61 -7.20 -1.54 7.70
CA LYS A 61 -6.23 -1.87 8.73
C LYS A 61 -4.86 -1.26 8.40
N SER A 62 -4.15 -0.83 9.43
CA SER A 62 -2.79 -0.34 9.29
C SER A 62 -1.86 -1.42 8.73
N ILE A 63 -0.86 -1.02 7.96
CA ILE A 63 0.18 -1.95 7.47
C ILE A 63 0.94 -2.61 8.62
N ASP A 64 1.02 -1.97 9.78
CA ASP A 64 1.68 -2.47 10.99
C ASP A 64 0.71 -3.16 11.97
N HIS A 65 -0.53 -3.44 11.54
CA HIS A 65 -1.53 -4.10 12.39
C HIS A 65 -1.06 -5.49 12.83
N PRO A 66 -1.02 -5.77 14.17
CA PRO A 66 -0.56 -7.06 14.67
C PRO A 66 -1.51 -8.18 14.22
N SER A 67 -1.00 -9.18 13.58
CA SER A 67 -1.60 -10.44 13.16
C SER A 67 -0.93 -10.96 11.88
N GLU A 68 -1.52 -11.94 11.23
CA GLU A 68 -1.12 -12.39 9.88
C GLU A 68 -1.14 -11.27 8.81
N HIS A 69 -1.71 -10.10 9.13
CA HIS A 69 -1.70 -8.91 8.29
C HIS A 69 -0.26 -8.43 7.99
N TRP A 70 0.69 -8.68 8.91
CA TRP A 70 2.11 -8.35 8.70
C TRP A 70 2.72 -9.04 7.49
N TYR A 71 2.37 -10.31 7.25
CA TYR A 71 2.84 -11.04 6.07
C TYR A 71 2.30 -10.41 4.79
N GLY A 72 0.99 -10.10 4.73
CA GLY A 72 0.39 -9.43 3.58
C GLY A 72 0.94 -8.03 3.33
N SER A 73 1.52 -7.38 4.35
CA SER A 73 2.17 -6.09 4.21
C SER A 73 3.45 -6.15 3.35
N PHE A 74 3.92 -7.35 2.95
CA PHE A 74 5.02 -7.52 1.98
C PHE A 74 4.78 -6.74 0.68
N ILE A 75 3.53 -6.47 0.34
CA ILE A 75 3.17 -5.69 -0.85
C ILE A 75 3.80 -4.28 -0.87
N LEU A 76 4.13 -3.70 0.29
CA LEU A 76 4.86 -2.43 0.35
C LEU A 76 6.36 -2.59 0.04
N PRO A 77 7.13 -3.50 0.68
CA PRO A 77 8.49 -3.82 0.25
C PRO A 77 8.56 -4.25 -1.21
N GLN A 78 7.61 -5.05 -1.73
CA GLN A 78 7.54 -5.39 -3.14
C GLN A 78 7.37 -4.15 -4.02
N TYR A 79 6.44 -3.26 -3.70
CA TYR A 79 6.29 -1.99 -4.41
C TYR A 79 7.60 -1.17 -4.41
N ILE A 80 8.27 -1.10 -3.27
CA ILE A 80 9.57 -0.42 -3.14
C ILE A 80 10.64 -1.12 -3.99
N PHE A 81 10.67 -2.44 -3.99
CA PHE A 81 11.61 -3.21 -4.78
C PHE A 81 11.44 -2.94 -6.27
N GLU A 82 10.23 -3.04 -6.78
CA GLU A 82 9.95 -2.89 -8.20
C GLU A 82 10.13 -1.44 -8.72
N HIS A 83 9.84 -0.42 -7.89
CA HIS A 83 9.74 0.97 -8.37
C HIS A 83 10.67 1.97 -7.69
N LEU A 84 11.28 1.64 -6.56
CA LEU A 84 12.00 2.60 -5.73
C LEU A 84 13.40 2.09 -5.32
N GLY A 85 14.15 1.57 -6.30
CA GLY A 85 15.59 1.27 -6.17
C GLY A 85 15.93 -0.15 -5.76
N GLY A 86 14.96 -1.07 -5.76
CA GLY A 86 15.21 -2.51 -5.63
C GLY A 86 15.78 -2.93 -4.27
N GLY A 87 16.47 -4.06 -4.28
CA GLY A 87 17.07 -4.64 -3.06
C GLY A 87 18.06 -3.71 -2.35
N LEU A 88 18.66 -2.76 -3.07
CA LEU A 88 19.53 -1.77 -2.44
C LEU A 88 18.75 -0.81 -1.52
N THR A 89 17.53 -0.45 -1.89
CA THR A 89 16.66 0.38 -1.04
C THR A 89 16.16 -0.44 0.15
N LEU A 90 15.76 -1.70 -0.03
CA LEU A 90 15.40 -2.58 1.09
C LEU A 90 16.55 -2.72 2.09
N LYS A 91 17.78 -2.92 1.62
CA LYS A 91 18.97 -2.92 2.48
C LYS A 91 19.13 -1.59 3.24
N ARG A 92 18.95 -0.45 2.56
CA ARG A 92 19.05 0.87 3.19
C ARG A 92 17.98 1.09 4.28
N ILE A 93 16.79 0.52 4.15
CA ILE A 93 15.77 0.57 5.20
C ILE A 93 16.35 -0.01 6.50
N TRP A 94 16.96 -1.17 6.44
CA TRP A 94 17.58 -1.81 7.59
C TRP A 94 18.83 -1.06 8.09
N GLU A 95 19.60 -0.43 7.20
CA GLU A 95 20.72 0.46 7.60
C GLU A 95 20.21 1.72 8.32
N LYS A 96 19.01 2.18 8.03
CA LYS A 96 18.41 3.37 8.67
C LYS A 96 17.68 3.05 9.95
N SER A 97 17.20 1.84 10.16
CA SER A 97 16.61 1.42 11.43
C SER A 97 17.62 1.47 12.59
N VAL A 98 18.89 1.18 12.29
CA VAL A 98 20.00 1.23 13.29
C VAL A 98 20.27 2.64 13.85
N LEU A 99 19.75 3.70 13.23
CA LEU A 99 20.06 5.09 13.63
C LEU A 99 19.36 5.53 14.92
N ASP A 100 18.52 4.70 15.49
CA ASP A 100 17.83 5.01 16.73
C ASP A 100 18.22 4.05 17.85
N ASP A 101 18.88 4.61 18.86
CA ASP A 101 19.24 3.91 20.10
C ASP A 101 18.06 3.76 21.09
N SER A 102 16.86 4.24 20.75
CA SER A 102 15.75 4.17 21.67
C SER A 102 15.12 2.78 21.62
N TYR A 103 15.33 2.02 22.67
CA TYR A 103 14.76 0.69 22.94
C TYR A 103 13.24 0.56 22.76
N TYR A 104 12.53 1.66 22.59
CA TYR A 104 11.08 1.76 22.45
C TYR A 104 10.60 2.56 21.23
N GLY A 105 11.50 2.93 20.33
CA GLY A 105 11.15 3.71 19.13
C GLY A 105 10.38 2.86 18.12
N ASP A 106 9.32 3.43 17.57
CA ASP A 106 8.68 2.93 16.36
C ASP A 106 9.17 3.77 15.19
N PHE A 107 10.22 3.33 14.52
CA PHE A 107 10.88 4.09 13.47
C PHE A 107 10.76 3.45 12.09
N SER A 108 10.04 2.34 11.96
CA SER A 108 9.89 1.62 10.69
C SER A 108 9.55 2.56 9.53
N HIS A 109 8.51 3.39 9.66
CA HIS A 109 8.11 4.33 8.61
C HIS A 109 9.13 5.47 8.42
N GLN A 110 9.86 5.86 9.46
CA GLN A 110 10.92 6.86 9.38
C GLN A 110 12.16 6.27 8.70
N ALA A 111 12.56 5.05 9.05
CA ALA A 111 13.66 4.33 8.40
C ALA A 111 13.38 4.14 6.90
N ILE A 112 12.16 3.73 6.54
CA ILE A 112 11.72 3.63 5.15
C ILE A 112 11.82 5.01 4.46
N SER A 113 11.32 6.07 5.09
CA SER A 113 11.35 7.42 4.53
C SER A 113 12.78 7.90 4.28
N LEU A 114 13.69 7.67 5.25
CA LEU A 114 15.11 8.03 5.11
C LEU A 114 15.80 7.23 4.00
N ALA A 115 15.51 5.94 3.86
CA ALA A 115 16.05 5.13 2.77
C ALA A 115 15.59 5.62 1.41
N LEU A 116 14.31 5.99 1.29
CA LEU A 116 13.69 6.44 0.04
C LEU A 116 14.13 7.83 -0.42
N THR A 117 14.78 8.63 0.43
CA THR A 117 15.31 9.94 0.01
C THR A 117 16.32 9.82 -1.14
N ASN A 118 17.05 8.72 -1.23
CA ASN A 118 17.98 8.46 -2.35
C ASN A 118 17.27 8.24 -3.69
N GLU A 119 16.01 7.84 -3.64
CA GLU A 119 15.16 7.61 -4.80
C GLU A 119 14.22 8.82 -5.08
N GLY A 120 14.44 9.93 -4.36
CA GLY A 120 13.58 11.12 -4.47
C GLY A 120 12.15 10.90 -3.98
N SER A 121 11.96 9.95 -3.05
CA SER A 121 10.67 9.53 -2.52
C SER A 121 10.64 9.58 -0.99
N SER A 122 9.54 9.16 -0.39
CA SER A 122 9.32 9.06 1.05
C SER A 122 8.39 7.88 1.35
N PHE A 123 8.26 7.52 2.63
CA PHE A 123 7.26 6.53 3.06
C PHE A 123 5.84 6.93 2.62
N SER A 124 5.46 8.19 2.82
CA SER A 124 4.16 8.72 2.40
C SER A 124 3.95 8.57 0.88
N ASP A 125 4.95 8.93 0.07
CA ASP A 125 4.87 8.81 -1.39
C ASP A 125 4.75 7.34 -1.83
N ALA A 126 5.55 6.45 -1.25
CA ALA A 126 5.49 5.02 -1.53
C ALA A 126 4.12 4.42 -1.16
N LEU A 127 3.60 4.74 0.04
CA LEU A 127 2.30 4.28 0.50
C LEU A 127 1.15 4.74 -0.43
N ASN A 128 1.15 6.01 -0.82
CA ASN A 128 0.14 6.55 -1.74
C ASN A 128 0.18 5.86 -3.11
N LYS A 129 1.36 5.67 -3.66
CA LYS A 129 1.54 5.01 -4.98
C LYS A 129 1.17 3.53 -4.91
N MET A 130 1.57 2.82 -3.85
CA MET A 130 1.17 1.44 -3.60
C MET A 130 -0.35 1.31 -3.52
N VAL A 131 -1.04 2.21 -2.81
CA VAL A 131 -2.52 2.21 -2.70
C VAL A 131 -3.17 2.35 -4.08
N ILE A 132 -2.63 3.19 -4.95
CA ILE A 132 -3.10 3.31 -6.34
C ILE A 132 -2.81 2.03 -7.13
N ALA A 133 -1.60 1.49 -7.03
CA ALA A 133 -1.19 0.25 -7.70
C ALA A 133 -2.08 -0.94 -7.28
N ASN A 134 -2.37 -1.07 -5.99
CA ASN A 134 -3.28 -2.07 -5.44
C ASN A 134 -4.68 -2.02 -6.08
N ARG A 135 -5.17 -0.83 -6.41
CA ARG A 135 -6.49 -0.71 -7.07
C ARG A 135 -6.43 -0.97 -8.57
N ILE A 136 -5.36 -0.56 -9.23
CA ILE A 136 -5.13 -0.79 -10.66
C ILE A 136 -4.88 -2.27 -10.91
N LEU A 137 -4.03 -2.88 -10.11
CA LEU A 137 -3.69 -4.31 -10.11
C LEU A 137 -3.38 -4.80 -11.53
N SER A 138 -2.31 -4.28 -12.10
CA SER A 138 -1.90 -4.55 -13.47
C SER A 138 -0.43 -4.90 -13.56
N SER A 139 -0.10 -5.93 -14.34
CA SER A 139 1.27 -6.27 -14.75
C SER A 139 1.69 -5.55 -16.05
N SER A 140 0.82 -4.74 -16.62
CA SER A 140 1.09 -4.02 -17.86
C SER A 140 2.01 -2.82 -17.65
N ASN A 141 3.03 -2.69 -18.50
CA ASN A 141 3.90 -1.52 -18.57
C ASN A 141 3.15 -0.19 -18.77
N ASN A 142 1.90 -0.23 -19.26
CA ASN A 142 1.07 0.95 -19.39
C ASN A 142 0.63 1.54 -18.06
N ALA A 143 0.68 0.77 -16.97
CA ALA A 143 0.41 1.25 -15.62
C ALA A 143 1.61 2.00 -15.02
N GLY A 144 2.82 1.86 -15.60
CA GLY A 144 4.03 2.52 -15.17
C GLY A 144 4.33 2.20 -13.69
N VAL A 145 4.52 3.22 -12.88
CA VAL A 145 4.77 3.07 -11.43
C VAL A 145 3.57 2.57 -10.62
N PHE A 146 2.44 2.26 -11.24
CA PHE A 146 1.25 1.71 -10.61
C PHE A 146 0.99 0.25 -11.02
N SER A 147 2.04 -0.48 -11.40
CA SER A 147 2.00 -1.91 -11.73
C SER A 147 2.64 -2.75 -10.63
N TYR A 148 2.41 -4.05 -10.70
CA TYR A 148 3.25 -5.08 -10.08
C TYR A 148 3.60 -6.11 -11.16
N GLU A 149 4.82 -6.61 -11.13
CA GLU A 149 5.31 -7.55 -12.16
C GLU A 149 4.37 -8.75 -12.31
N GLU A 150 3.88 -9.28 -11.21
CA GLU A 150 3.03 -10.47 -11.15
C GLU A 150 1.55 -10.21 -10.84
N ALA A 151 1.06 -8.97 -11.01
CA ALA A 151 -0.33 -8.63 -10.67
C ALA A 151 -1.39 -9.50 -11.36
N ASP A 152 -1.07 -10.08 -12.52
CA ASP A 152 -1.98 -10.94 -13.29
C ASP A 152 -2.17 -12.34 -12.69
N ILE A 153 -1.29 -12.75 -11.78
CA ILE A 153 -1.39 -14.03 -11.04
C ILE A 153 -1.74 -13.84 -9.57
N PHE A 154 -1.87 -12.62 -9.08
CA PHE A 154 -2.34 -12.37 -7.72
C PHE A 154 -3.75 -12.94 -7.53
N PRO A 155 -4.01 -13.68 -6.43
CA PRO A 155 -5.30 -14.33 -6.18
C PRO A 155 -6.38 -13.34 -5.68
N VAL A 156 -6.36 -12.11 -6.17
CA VAL A 156 -7.25 -11.02 -5.78
C VAL A 156 -7.69 -10.18 -6.99
N ASN A 157 -8.80 -9.47 -6.84
CA ASN A 157 -9.31 -8.54 -7.85
C ASN A 157 -9.22 -7.07 -7.39
N GLY A 158 -8.28 -6.79 -6.50
CA GLY A 158 -8.07 -5.50 -5.86
C GLY A 158 -8.71 -5.39 -4.48
N PRO A 159 -8.47 -4.26 -3.79
CA PRO A 159 -8.92 -4.05 -2.42
C PRO A 159 -10.44 -4.03 -2.26
N ALA A 160 -10.89 -4.46 -1.08
CA ALA A 160 -12.30 -4.39 -0.73
C ALA A 160 -12.83 -2.95 -0.83
N THR A 161 -14.03 -2.83 -1.38
CA THR A 161 -14.73 -1.55 -1.50
C THR A 161 -15.53 -1.30 -0.24
N TYR A 162 -15.23 -0.21 0.46
CA TYR A 162 -15.97 0.21 1.65
C TYR A 162 -17.43 0.50 1.34
N GLN A 163 -17.66 1.28 0.28
CA GLN A 163 -18.99 1.67 -0.16
C GLN A 163 -19.02 1.90 -1.67
N THR A 164 -20.18 1.68 -2.26
CA THR A 164 -20.50 2.14 -3.62
C THR A 164 -21.53 3.24 -3.52
N ILE A 165 -21.24 4.40 -4.12
CA ILE A 165 -22.18 5.51 -4.25
C ILE A 165 -22.63 5.69 -5.69
N THR A 166 -23.85 6.16 -5.86
CA THR A 166 -24.36 6.57 -7.18
C THR A 166 -24.64 8.06 -7.12
N TYR A 167 -23.91 8.82 -7.95
CA TYR A 167 -24.08 10.26 -8.04
C TYR A 167 -24.89 10.60 -9.31
N ASN A 168 -25.92 11.39 -9.11
CA ASN A 168 -26.68 12.04 -10.17
C ASN A 168 -26.63 13.53 -9.94
N SER A 169 -26.45 14.31 -11.00
CA SER A 169 -26.35 15.76 -10.93
C SER A 169 -27.48 16.39 -10.13
N GLY A 170 -27.13 17.31 -9.23
CA GLY A 170 -28.06 18.07 -8.39
C GLY A 170 -28.38 17.46 -7.03
N THR A 171 -27.75 16.34 -6.64
CA THR A 171 -27.91 15.75 -5.30
C THR A 171 -26.55 15.43 -4.69
N ASP A 172 -26.13 16.19 -3.69
CA ASP A 172 -24.87 15.93 -2.99
C ASP A 172 -24.93 14.58 -2.27
N GLN A 173 -23.83 13.85 -2.34
CA GLN A 173 -23.61 12.58 -1.65
C GLN A 173 -22.45 12.72 -0.67
N SER A 174 -22.51 12.02 0.44
CA SER A 174 -21.40 11.96 1.39
C SER A 174 -21.13 10.53 1.84
N VAL A 175 -19.85 10.24 2.07
CA VAL A 175 -19.37 9.01 2.69
C VAL A 175 -18.60 9.40 3.94
N THR A 176 -18.97 8.81 5.07
CA THR A 176 -18.25 8.99 6.33
C THR A 176 -17.65 7.66 6.75
N SER A 177 -16.34 7.64 6.97
CA SER A 177 -15.62 6.51 7.57
C SER A 177 -15.22 6.84 8.99
N THR A 178 -15.25 5.85 9.87
CA THR A 178 -14.83 5.95 11.28
C THR A 178 -13.77 4.92 11.66
N ASN A 179 -13.33 4.09 10.73
CA ASN A 179 -12.46 2.95 10.98
C ASN A 179 -11.24 2.89 10.06
N LEU A 180 -10.79 4.02 9.53
CA LEU A 180 -9.54 4.10 8.78
C LEU A 180 -8.39 4.27 9.76
N ASN A 181 -7.56 3.24 9.90
CA ASN A 181 -6.38 3.27 10.75
C ASN A 181 -5.25 4.12 10.12
N ARG A 182 -4.23 4.41 10.89
CA ARG A 182 -2.99 5.01 10.36
C ARG A 182 -2.38 4.13 9.28
N PHE A 183 -1.69 4.69 8.31
CA PHE A 183 -1.00 3.95 7.24
C PHE A 183 -1.89 2.92 6.53
N ALA A 184 -3.16 3.20 6.45
CA ALA A 184 -4.17 2.36 5.82
C ALA A 184 -4.88 3.09 4.68
N SER A 185 -5.71 2.38 3.95
CA SER A 185 -6.47 2.96 2.84
C SER A 185 -7.92 2.52 2.85
N GLN A 186 -8.78 3.32 2.22
CA GLN A 186 -10.18 2.96 2.03
C GLN A 186 -10.65 3.33 0.64
N TYR A 187 -11.39 2.44 0.01
CA TYR A 187 -11.82 2.59 -1.38
C TYR A 187 -13.33 2.74 -1.46
N THR A 188 -13.77 3.79 -2.12
CA THR A 188 -15.18 4.03 -2.46
C THR A 188 -15.36 3.98 -3.97
N ARG A 189 -16.26 3.14 -4.44
CA ARG A 189 -16.63 3.11 -5.86
C ARG A 189 -17.66 4.20 -6.14
N VAL A 190 -17.48 4.93 -7.23
CA VAL A 190 -18.41 5.97 -7.68
C VAL A 190 -19.02 5.56 -9.02
N ASN A 191 -20.34 5.45 -9.05
CA ASN A 191 -21.11 5.28 -10.27
C ASN A 191 -21.72 6.63 -10.65
N THR A 192 -21.30 7.19 -11.78
CA THR A 192 -21.83 8.46 -12.30
C THR A 192 -21.60 8.55 -13.81
N SER A 193 -22.49 9.24 -14.49
CA SER A 193 -22.32 9.72 -15.87
C SER A 193 -22.03 11.21 -15.92
N ASP A 194 -22.16 11.91 -14.79
CA ASP A 194 -22.04 13.36 -14.70
C ASP A 194 -20.68 13.73 -14.10
N PRO A 195 -20.06 14.83 -14.54
CA PRO A 195 -18.92 15.40 -13.86
C PRO A 195 -19.21 15.68 -12.37
N VAL A 196 -18.27 15.36 -11.51
CA VAL A 196 -18.42 15.50 -10.06
C VAL A 196 -17.20 16.14 -9.43
N VAL A 197 -17.44 17.00 -8.42
CA VAL A 197 -16.39 17.50 -7.53
C VAL A 197 -16.42 16.65 -6.27
N VAL A 198 -15.27 16.08 -5.95
CA VAL A 198 -15.07 15.28 -4.73
C VAL A 198 -14.21 16.07 -3.75
N ASN A 199 -14.70 16.24 -2.54
CA ASN A 199 -13.98 16.91 -1.46
C ASN A 199 -13.73 15.93 -0.33
N LEU A 200 -12.49 15.91 0.17
CA LEU A 200 -12.09 15.17 1.36
C LEU A 200 -12.07 16.11 2.57
N THR A 201 -12.61 15.64 3.68
CA THR A 201 -12.54 16.33 4.96
C THR A 201 -12.11 15.36 6.04
N ASN A 202 -11.07 15.70 6.80
CA ASN A 202 -10.73 15.02 8.03
C ASN A 202 -11.47 15.68 9.19
N ASN A 203 -12.39 14.94 9.83
CA ASN A 203 -13.22 15.44 10.93
C ASN A 203 -12.58 15.16 12.31
N SER A 204 -11.50 14.37 12.37
CA SER A 204 -10.89 13.92 13.62
C SER A 204 -9.44 14.37 13.80
N GLY A 205 -8.82 14.92 12.77
CA GLY A 205 -7.41 15.32 12.79
C GLY A 205 -7.08 16.38 11.74
N PRO A 206 -5.81 16.69 11.55
CA PRO A 206 -5.34 17.59 10.52
C PRO A 206 -5.68 17.10 9.11
N ALA A 207 -5.93 18.04 8.21
CA ALA A 207 -6.29 17.68 6.82
C ALA A 207 -5.14 16.98 6.07
N GLU A 208 -3.90 17.27 6.44
CA GLU A 208 -2.69 16.67 5.89
C GLU A 208 -2.48 15.19 6.25
N ASP A 209 -3.18 14.69 7.27
CA ASP A 209 -3.12 13.27 7.64
C ASP A 209 -3.87 12.37 6.64
N LEU A 210 -4.62 12.95 5.72
CA LEU A 210 -5.34 12.21 4.69
C LEU A 210 -4.96 12.68 3.29
N ASN A 211 -4.74 11.72 2.39
CA ASN A 211 -4.62 11.96 0.96
C ASN A 211 -5.76 11.26 0.20
N MET A 212 -6.26 11.89 -0.85
CA MET A 212 -7.28 11.29 -1.71
C MET A 212 -6.78 11.19 -3.15
N HIS A 213 -7.09 10.06 -3.77
CA HIS A 213 -6.85 9.79 -5.17
C HIS A 213 -8.13 9.35 -5.86
N ALA A 214 -8.46 9.96 -6.99
CA ALA A 214 -9.46 9.44 -7.89
C ALA A 214 -8.78 8.60 -8.97
N ILE A 215 -9.11 7.32 -9.03
CA ILE A 215 -8.57 6.34 -9.96
C ILE A 215 -9.66 6.00 -10.97
N ILE A 216 -9.47 6.45 -12.20
CA ILE A 216 -10.44 6.31 -13.28
C ILE A 216 -9.89 5.30 -14.27
N SER A 217 -10.57 4.17 -14.45
CA SER A 217 -10.20 3.16 -15.42
C SER A 217 -11.05 3.22 -16.67
N TYR A 218 -10.47 2.84 -17.80
CA TYR A 218 -11.09 2.83 -19.12
C TYR A 218 -11.05 1.42 -19.72
N SER A 219 -11.95 1.15 -20.66
CA SER A 219 -12.07 -0.16 -21.31
C SER A 219 -10.85 -0.60 -22.14
N ASN A 220 -9.95 0.33 -22.44
CA ASN A 220 -8.69 0.07 -23.16
C ASN A 220 -7.51 -0.25 -22.21
N ASN A 221 -7.76 -0.56 -20.94
CA ASN A 221 -6.74 -0.78 -19.93
C ASN A 221 -5.81 0.42 -19.74
N SER A 222 -6.35 1.63 -19.80
CA SER A 222 -5.67 2.84 -19.37
C SER A 222 -6.32 3.40 -18.11
N TRP A 223 -5.58 4.27 -17.42
CA TRP A 223 -6.02 4.89 -16.17
C TRP A 223 -5.69 6.38 -16.17
N THR A 224 -6.53 7.14 -15.49
CA THR A 224 -6.24 8.53 -15.12
C THR A 224 -6.32 8.67 -13.61
N ILE A 225 -5.30 9.25 -13.00
CA ILE A 225 -5.20 9.45 -11.57
C ILE A 225 -5.19 10.96 -11.28
N TYR A 226 -6.08 11.39 -10.41
CA TYR A 226 -6.08 12.73 -9.83
C TYR A 226 -5.83 12.61 -8.34
N SER A 227 -5.07 13.55 -7.77
CA SER A 227 -4.74 13.56 -6.34
C SER A 227 -5.00 14.93 -5.75
N GLY A 228 -5.50 14.98 -4.52
CA GLY A 228 -5.75 16.21 -3.78
C GLY A 228 -6.99 16.11 -2.89
N ASN A 229 -7.20 17.13 -2.07
CA ASN A 229 -8.34 17.18 -1.15
C ASN A 229 -9.62 17.73 -1.82
N SER A 230 -9.51 18.23 -3.04
CA SER A 230 -10.64 18.62 -3.88
C SER A 230 -10.31 18.24 -5.32
N ILE A 231 -11.06 17.31 -5.89
CA ILE A 231 -10.80 16.72 -7.20
C ILE A 231 -12.01 16.87 -8.10
N ASN A 232 -11.78 17.39 -9.31
CA ASN A 232 -12.79 17.37 -10.37
C ASN A 232 -12.63 16.08 -11.17
N VAL A 233 -13.66 15.25 -11.20
CA VAL A 233 -13.71 13.99 -11.94
C VAL A 233 -14.64 14.12 -13.11
N ASP A 234 -14.12 13.92 -14.33
CA ASP A 234 -14.91 13.76 -15.53
C ASP A 234 -15.04 12.26 -15.85
N PRO A 235 -16.25 11.69 -15.77
CA PRO A 235 -16.47 10.26 -16.00
C PRO A 235 -16.51 9.88 -17.49
N THR A 236 -16.38 10.83 -18.41
CA THR A 236 -16.53 10.57 -19.86
C THR A 236 -15.62 9.44 -20.34
N GLY A 237 -16.23 8.39 -20.88
CA GLY A 237 -15.53 7.21 -21.39
C GLY A 237 -14.97 6.27 -20.32
N SER A 238 -15.15 6.57 -19.04
CA SER A 238 -14.69 5.70 -17.95
C SER A 238 -15.52 4.41 -17.87
N SER A 239 -14.86 3.32 -17.45
CA SER A 239 -15.55 2.07 -17.10
C SER A 239 -15.76 1.95 -15.59
N THR A 240 -14.83 2.49 -14.80
CA THR A 240 -14.93 2.44 -13.33
C THR A 240 -14.21 3.62 -12.71
N ILE A 241 -14.77 4.15 -11.63
CA ILE A 241 -14.18 5.24 -10.84
C ILE A 241 -14.08 4.76 -9.40
N TYR A 242 -12.88 4.88 -8.81
CA TYR A 242 -12.65 4.66 -7.40
C TYR A 242 -12.04 5.90 -6.76
N LEU A 243 -12.48 6.19 -5.57
CA LEU A 243 -11.82 7.14 -4.67
C LEU A 243 -11.05 6.31 -3.64
N ALA A 244 -9.74 6.49 -3.57
CA ALA A 244 -8.90 5.92 -2.54
C ALA A 244 -8.52 7.03 -1.56
N VAL A 245 -8.81 6.84 -0.29
CA VAL A 245 -8.36 7.70 0.81
C VAL A 245 -7.26 6.97 1.56
N VAL A 246 -6.14 7.63 1.76
CA VAL A 246 -4.95 7.08 2.43
C VAL A 246 -4.69 7.87 3.69
N SER A 247 -4.56 7.17 4.83
CA SER A 247 -4.16 7.78 6.08
C SER A 247 -2.64 7.90 6.17
N GLN A 248 -2.18 9.12 6.44
CA GLN A 248 -0.77 9.48 6.68
C GLN A 248 -0.50 9.74 8.16
N ASP A 249 -1.50 9.51 9.01
CA ASP A 249 -1.38 9.73 10.45
C ASP A 249 -0.20 8.92 11.02
N THR A 250 0.72 9.61 11.66
CA THR A 250 1.91 9.03 12.31
C THR A 250 1.72 8.80 13.81
N SER A 251 0.56 9.15 14.36
CA SER A 251 0.25 8.88 15.76
C SER A 251 0.17 7.38 16.02
N ALA A 252 0.58 6.96 17.22
CA ALA A 252 0.46 5.56 17.59
C ALA A 252 -1.00 5.15 17.69
N ASP A 253 -1.39 4.10 16.97
CA ASP A 253 -2.65 3.45 17.25
C ASP A 253 -2.57 2.76 18.63
N ASN A 254 -3.60 2.94 19.43
CA ASN A 254 -3.78 2.16 20.66
C ASN A 254 -4.44 0.83 20.27
N TRP A 255 -3.61 -0.15 19.84
CA TRP A 255 -4.08 -1.53 19.67
C TRP A 255 -4.32 -2.20 21.02
#